data_7c373638d9039bf18a6db22c9de21833
#
_entry.id   7c373638d9039bf18a6db22c9de21833
#
_cell.length_a   1.000
_cell.length_b   1.000
_cell.length_c   1.000
_cell.angle_alpha   90.00
_cell.angle_beta   90.00
_cell.angle_gamma   90.00
#
_symmetry.space_group_name_H-M   'P 1'
#
loop_
_entity.id
_entity.type
_entity.pdbx_description
1 polymer ?
#
loop_
_entity_poly.entity_id
_entity_poly.type
_entity_poly.pdbx_seq_one_letter_code
_entity_poly.pdbx_strand_id
1 'polypeptide(L)'
;MAQAQARGQIVILNGTPRSGKSSIVDVIQDTFEGLWMNLGVDGFMRMTPTRYLPGMGLRPGGERQDLEQLVRTLYRALYESIAAHSRLGLNVVVDVGHHDAYGVPRGILPDCARRLSGLPVLFVGIRCPLEIIMDRRRYTGWVTGSPPYAPIPRPVRLWQREVHVPGIYDLEVDTSVLGPEACAAAIRQHLDHGPTPSAFQRLAAMVTEESRRH
;
A
#
# COMPACT_ATOMS: atom_id res chain seq x y z
N MET A 1 15.41 20.86 28.71
CA MET A 1 14.26 20.07 28.27
C MET A 1 14.45 19.78 26.79
N ALA A 2 14.67 18.52 26.38
CA ALA A 2 14.78 18.19 24.96
C ALA A 2 13.40 18.47 24.32
N GLN A 3 13.34 19.31 23.30
CA GLN A 3 12.15 19.48 22.49
C GLN A 3 11.79 18.11 21.91
N ALA A 4 10.57 17.64 22.14
CA ALA A 4 10.10 16.43 21.49
C ALA A 4 10.18 16.65 19.98
N GLN A 5 11.02 15.87 19.31
CA GLN A 5 11.21 15.94 17.87
C GLN A 5 9.85 15.70 17.19
N ALA A 6 9.46 16.61 16.30
CA ALA A 6 8.21 16.45 15.55
C ALA A 6 8.25 15.13 14.75
N ARG A 7 7.15 14.38 14.77
CA ARG A 7 7.03 13.12 14.03
C ARG A 7 6.94 13.41 12.54
N GLY A 8 7.63 12.61 11.72
CA GLY A 8 7.53 12.70 10.27
C GLY A 8 6.16 12.23 9.78
N GLN A 9 5.66 12.86 8.73
CA GLN A 9 4.41 12.49 8.04
C GLN A 9 4.54 11.11 7.39
N ILE A 10 3.45 10.36 7.34
CA ILE A 10 3.39 9.06 6.67
C ILE A 10 2.26 9.12 5.63
N VAL A 11 2.59 8.88 4.38
CA VAL A 11 1.62 8.72 3.27
C VAL A 11 1.66 7.28 2.79
N ILE A 12 0.53 6.56 2.87
CA ILE A 12 0.42 5.17 2.41
C ILE A 12 -0.52 5.14 1.21
N LEU A 13 0.02 4.75 0.05
CA LEU A 13 -0.71 4.59 -1.20
C LEU A 13 -1.11 3.12 -1.38
N ASN A 14 -2.40 2.82 -1.30
CA ASN A 14 -2.91 1.45 -1.46
C ASN A 14 -3.66 1.29 -2.77
N GLY A 15 -3.28 0.29 -3.56
CA GLY A 15 -3.93 0.00 -4.84
C GLY A 15 -3.31 -1.21 -5.54
N THR A 16 -3.97 -1.67 -6.59
CA THR A 16 -3.49 -2.81 -7.41
C THR A 16 -2.12 -2.55 -8.01
N PRO A 17 -1.31 -3.59 -8.27
CA PRO A 17 -0.13 -3.44 -9.12
C PRO A 17 -0.49 -2.79 -10.47
N ARG A 18 0.32 -1.84 -10.92
CA ARG A 18 0.12 -1.02 -12.13
C ARG A 18 -0.99 0.05 -12.03
N SER A 19 -1.51 0.33 -10.85
CA SER A 19 -2.42 1.47 -10.65
C SER A 19 -1.73 2.85 -10.66
N GLY A 20 -0.41 2.93 -10.85
CA GLY A 20 0.30 4.23 -10.94
C GLY A 20 0.87 4.74 -9.62
N LYS A 21 0.86 3.95 -8.54
CA LYS A 21 1.36 4.34 -7.21
C LYS A 21 2.82 4.83 -7.24
N SER A 22 3.71 4.04 -7.87
CA SER A 22 5.15 4.37 -7.86
C SER A 22 5.44 5.70 -8.55
N SER A 23 4.72 6.05 -9.63
CA SER A 23 4.85 7.38 -10.26
C SER A 23 4.40 8.52 -9.34
N ILE A 24 3.39 8.28 -8.49
CA ILE A 24 2.98 9.26 -7.46
C ILE A 24 4.06 9.37 -6.38
N VAL A 25 4.66 8.24 -5.97
CA VAL A 25 5.79 8.23 -5.02
C VAL A 25 6.95 9.07 -5.54
N ASP A 26 7.33 8.89 -6.81
CA ASP A 26 8.42 9.65 -7.45
C ASP A 26 8.12 11.14 -7.39
N VAL A 27 6.91 11.59 -7.75
CA VAL A 27 6.51 13.01 -7.66
C VAL A 27 6.55 13.52 -6.22
N ILE A 28 6.10 12.74 -5.23
CA ILE A 28 6.16 13.13 -3.81
C ILE A 28 7.61 13.33 -3.39
N GLN A 29 8.52 12.40 -3.72
CA GLN A 29 9.93 12.51 -3.37
C GLN A 29 10.61 13.72 -4.02
N ASP A 30 10.25 14.04 -5.26
CA ASP A 30 10.85 15.12 -6.02
C ASP A 30 10.31 16.51 -5.67
N THR A 31 9.06 16.61 -5.18
CA THR A 31 8.37 17.90 -5.10
C THR A 31 7.86 18.29 -3.72
N PHE A 32 7.74 17.36 -2.76
CA PHE A 32 7.28 17.70 -1.42
C PHE A 32 8.44 18.24 -0.57
N GLU A 33 8.13 19.21 0.28
CA GLU A 33 9.11 19.78 1.19
C GLU A 33 9.61 18.75 2.20
N GLY A 34 10.91 18.79 2.50
CA GLY A 34 11.57 17.89 3.44
C GLY A 34 12.02 16.57 2.81
N LEU A 35 12.56 15.69 3.64
CA LEU A 35 13.05 14.37 3.22
C LEU A 35 11.90 13.35 3.25
N TRP A 36 11.57 12.77 2.11
CA TRP A 36 10.57 11.72 1.97
C TRP A 36 11.24 10.38 1.64
N MET A 37 11.23 9.44 2.58
CA MET A 37 11.77 8.09 2.39
C MET A 37 10.75 7.20 1.69
N ASN A 38 11.13 6.57 0.57
CA ASN A 38 10.31 5.55 -0.08
C ASN A 38 10.57 4.18 0.57
N LEU A 39 9.58 3.68 1.33
CA LEU A 39 9.61 2.36 1.95
C LEU A 39 8.62 1.38 1.29
N GLY A 40 8.37 1.52 -0.01
CA GLY A 40 7.44 0.68 -0.75
C GLY A 40 7.78 -0.82 -0.76
N VAL A 41 6.77 -1.64 -1.06
CA VAL A 41 6.86 -3.11 -1.09
C VAL A 41 7.99 -3.61 -1.99
N ASP A 42 8.22 -2.97 -3.14
CA ASP A 42 9.27 -3.38 -4.08
C ASP A 42 10.67 -3.27 -3.48
N GLY A 43 10.92 -2.25 -2.65
CA GLY A 43 12.17 -2.11 -1.89
C GLY A 43 12.38 -3.27 -0.92
N PHE A 44 11.34 -3.63 -0.19
CA PHE A 44 11.36 -4.75 0.76
C PHE A 44 11.51 -6.11 0.07
N MET A 45 10.86 -6.30 -1.09
CA MET A 45 11.03 -7.53 -1.88
C MET A 45 12.46 -7.71 -2.37
N ARG A 46 13.16 -6.65 -2.77
CA ARG A 46 14.58 -6.72 -3.15
C ARG A 46 15.51 -7.20 -2.03
N MET A 47 15.15 -6.96 -0.78
CA MET A 47 15.88 -7.46 0.40
C MET A 47 15.51 -8.91 0.77
N THR A 48 14.43 -9.45 0.17
CA THR A 48 13.94 -10.79 0.49
C THR A 48 14.69 -11.84 -0.34
N PRO A 49 15.24 -12.91 0.28
CA PRO A 49 15.90 -13.98 -0.47
C PRO A 49 14.96 -14.62 -1.50
N THR A 50 15.49 -14.95 -2.67
CA THR A 50 14.72 -15.43 -3.85
C THR A 50 13.78 -16.59 -3.55
N ARG A 51 14.17 -17.53 -2.66
CA ARG A 51 13.35 -18.69 -2.27
C ARG A 51 12.03 -18.31 -1.57
N TYR A 52 11.95 -17.10 -1.01
CA TYR A 52 10.78 -16.56 -0.32
C TYR A 52 10.00 -15.55 -1.15
N LEU A 53 10.41 -15.34 -2.41
CA LEU A 53 9.64 -14.49 -3.30
C LEU A 53 8.36 -15.21 -3.79
N PRO A 54 7.28 -14.47 -4.03
CA PRO A 54 7.19 -13.01 -4.09
C PRO A 54 7.02 -12.30 -2.75
N GLY A 55 7.21 -12.95 -1.60
CA GLY A 55 7.13 -12.31 -0.29
C GLY A 55 5.82 -11.53 -0.10
N MET A 56 5.91 -10.24 0.23
CA MET A 56 4.76 -9.35 0.39
C MET A 56 3.98 -9.10 -0.92
N GLY A 57 4.59 -9.36 -2.08
CA GLY A 57 3.93 -9.31 -3.39
C GLY A 57 3.10 -10.55 -3.71
N LEU A 58 2.88 -11.45 -2.74
CA LEU A 58 2.08 -12.66 -2.93
C LEU A 58 0.67 -12.30 -3.41
N ARG A 59 0.32 -12.88 -4.56
CA ARG A 59 -0.96 -12.61 -5.22
C ARG A 59 -2.10 -13.30 -4.52
N PRO A 60 -3.32 -12.72 -4.54
CA PRO A 60 -4.50 -13.41 -4.07
C PRO A 60 -4.77 -14.65 -4.91
N GLY A 61 -5.25 -15.73 -4.28
CA GLY A 61 -5.63 -16.96 -4.98
C GLY A 61 -4.77 -18.18 -4.68
N GLY A 62 -3.79 -18.11 -3.77
CA GLY A 62 -3.16 -19.29 -3.17
C GLY A 62 -2.02 -19.92 -3.98
N GLU A 63 -1.30 -19.17 -4.81
CA GLU A 63 -0.16 -19.70 -5.59
C GLU A 63 0.99 -20.26 -4.71
N ARG A 64 1.20 -19.70 -3.52
CA ARG A 64 2.27 -20.07 -2.58
C ARG A 64 1.74 -20.05 -1.14
N GLN A 65 0.85 -21.00 -0.81
CA GLN A 65 0.27 -21.13 0.53
C GLN A 65 1.32 -21.28 1.63
N ASP A 66 2.44 -21.90 1.29
CA ASP A 66 3.61 -22.05 2.17
C ASP A 66 4.18 -20.70 2.63
N LEU A 67 4.02 -19.62 1.84
CA LEU A 67 4.52 -18.29 2.16
C LEU A 67 3.51 -17.37 2.85
N GLU A 68 2.24 -17.72 2.92
CA GLU A 68 1.18 -16.85 3.47
C GLU A 68 1.47 -16.38 4.91
N GLN A 69 2.04 -17.26 5.74
CA GLN A 69 2.44 -16.89 7.11
C GLN A 69 3.57 -15.87 7.11
N LEU A 70 4.53 -16.01 6.17
CA LEU A 70 5.66 -15.11 6.05
C LEU A 70 5.21 -13.71 5.62
N VAL A 71 4.19 -13.60 4.77
CA VAL A 71 3.65 -12.30 4.30
C VAL A 71 3.29 -11.41 5.48
N ARG A 72 2.58 -11.94 6.47
CA ARG A 72 2.21 -11.20 7.69
C ARG A 72 3.44 -10.68 8.43
N THR A 73 4.47 -11.51 8.58
CA THR A 73 5.72 -11.13 9.25
C THR A 73 6.46 -10.03 8.48
N LEU A 74 6.51 -10.13 7.15
CA LEU A 74 7.14 -9.13 6.31
C LEU A 74 6.41 -7.78 6.37
N TYR A 75 5.08 -7.79 6.34
CA TYR A 75 4.30 -6.56 6.53
C TYR A 75 4.52 -5.94 7.91
N ARG A 76 4.60 -6.75 8.96
CA ARG A 76 4.96 -6.27 10.30
C ARG A 76 6.31 -5.56 10.31
N ALA A 77 7.33 -6.18 9.71
CA ALA A 77 8.67 -5.59 9.63
C ALA A 77 8.67 -4.28 8.84
N LEU A 78 7.95 -4.21 7.72
CA LEU A 78 7.79 -2.97 6.95
C LEU A 78 7.15 -1.88 7.81
N TYR A 79 6.03 -2.16 8.48
CA TYR A 79 5.31 -1.15 9.25
C TYR A 79 6.05 -0.71 10.52
N GLU A 80 6.84 -1.58 11.15
CA GLU A 80 7.76 -1.17 12.21
C GLU A 80 8.86 -0.25 11.67
N SER A 81 9.39 -0.51 10.47
CA SER A 81 10.34 0.38 9.81
C SER A 81 9.73 1.75 9.51
N ILE A 82 8.51 1.80 8.98
CA ILE A 82 7.77 3.05 8.76
C ILE A 82 7.62 3.83 10.08
N ALA A 83 7.19 3.15 11.13
CA ALA A 83 7.03 3.75 12.45
C ALA A 83 8.34 4.33 13.01
N ALA A 84 9.45 3.60 12.84
CA ALA A 84 10.77 4.04 13.28
C ALA A 84 11.22 5.32 12.57
N HIS A 85 11.05 5.38 11.24
CA HIS A 85 11.39 6.58 10.45
C HIS A 85 10.57 7.79 10.89
N SER A 86 9.26 7.64 11.01
CA SER A 86 8.36 8.73 11.46
C SER A 86 8.72 9.21 12.88
N ARG A 87 9.01 8.31 13.82
CA ARG A 87 9.42 8.67 15.18
C ARG A 87 10.75 9.45 15.22
N LEU A 88 11.62 9.23 14.23
CA LEU A 88 12.87 9.97 14.05
C LEU A 88 12.68 11.29 13.27
N GLY A 89 11.45 11.68 12.95
CA GLY A 89 11.16 12.92 12.24
C GLY A 89 11.30 12.84 10.71
N LEU A 90 11.51 11.66 10.15
CA LEU A 90 11.60 11.46 8.69
C LEU A 90 10.21 11.24 8.09
N ASN A 91 9.89 11.97 7.03
CA ASN A 91 8.66 11.70 6.29
C ASN A 91 8.80 10.39 5.49
N VAL A 92 7.70 9.67 5.34
CA VAL A 92 7.67 8.37 4.66
C VAL A 92 6.53 8.34 3.64
N VAL A 93 6.83 7.92 2.42
CA VAL A 93 5.84 7.52 1.44
C VAL A 93 5.98 6.02 1.16
N VAL A 94 4.85 5.32 1.09
CA VAL A 94 4.81 3.85 0.95
C VAL A 94 3.79 3.46 -0.10
N ASP A 95 4.19 2.69 -1.09
CA ASP A 95 3.25 2.05 -2.01
C ASP A 95 3.02 0.58 -1.66
N VAL A 96 1.75 0.23 -1.43
CA VAL A 96 1.31 -1.11 -1.02
C VAL A 96 0.14 -1.60 -1.88
N GLY A 97 -0.17 -2.88 -1.78
CA GLY A 97 -1.34 -3.50 -2.39
C GLY A 97 -1.97 -4.48 -1.42
N HIS A 98 -2.48 -3.96 -0.29
CA HIS A 98 -3.09 -4.79 0.74
C HIS A 98 -4.29 -5.57 0.22
N HIS A 99 -4.34 -6.84 0.51
CA HIS A 99 -5.50 -7.71 0.41
C HIS A 99 -5.44 -8.76 1.51
N ASP A 100 -6.56 -9.41 1.77
CA ASP A 100 -6.62 -10.51 2.74
C ASP A 100 -7.20 -11.79 2.10
N ALA A 101 -7.16 -11.88 0.76
CA ALA A 101 -7.63 -13.02 -0.02
C ALA A 101 -6.56 -14.14 -0.09
N TYR A 102 -6.12 -14.59 1.07
CA TYR A 102 -5.28 -15.76 1.30
C TYR A 102 -6.12 -17.01 1.55
N GLY A 103 -5.49 -18.16 1.73
CA GLY A 103 -6.18 -19.40 2.09
C GLY A 103 -7.00 -19.27 3.39
N VAL A 104 -6.47 -18.49 4.35
CA VAL A 104 -7.17 -18.04 5.56
C VAL A 104 -6.91 -16.55 5.73
N PRO A 105 -7.94 -15.72 6.00
CA PRO A 105 -7.75 -14.30 6.30
C PRO A 105 -6.74 -14.08 7.42
N ARG A 106 -5.82 -13.14 7.24
CA ARG A 106 -4.68 -12.90 8.15
C ARG A 106 -4.81 -11.61 8.97
N GLY A 107 -5.78 -10.76 8.64
CA GLY A 107 -6.00 -9.47 9.30
C GLY A 107 -4.80 -8.53 9.19
N ILE A 108 -4.08 -8.58 8.05
CA ILE A 108 -2.80 -7.87 7.89
C ILE A 108 -2.98 -6.36 7.98
N LEU A 109 -3.96 -5.79 7.27
CA LEU A 109 -4.14 -4.34 7.25
C LEU A 109 -4.53 -3.77 8.64
N PRO A 110 -5.47 -4.34 9.40
CA PRO A 110 -5.71 -3.92 10.78
C PRO A 110 -4.50 -4.07 11.72
N ASP A 111 -3.71 -5.14 11.57
CA ASP A 111 -2.48 -5.34 12.35
C ASP A 111 -1.43 -4.26 12.04
N CYS A 112 -1.25 -3.92 10.76
CA CYS A 112 -0.41 -2.83 10.30
C CYS A 112 -0.88 -1.47 10.85
N ALA A 113 -2.19 -1.21 10.82
CA ALA A 113 -2.76 0.02 11.33
C ALA A 113 -2.49 0.22 12.84
N ARG A 114 -2.60 -0.85 13.63
CA ARG A 114 -2.25 -0.81 15.07
C ARG A 114 -0.79 -0.43 15.33
N ARG A 115 0.15 -0.85 14.45
CA ARG A 115 1.59 -0.53 14.59
C ARG A 115 1.90 0.95 14.37
N LEU A 116 1.07 1.64 13.60
CA LEU A 116 1.21 3.08 13.37
C LEU A 116 0.31 3.93 14.27
N SER A 117 -0.29 3.34 15.31
CA SER A 117 -1.16 4.07 16.25
C SER A 117 -0.44 5.29 16.84
N GLY A 118 -1.10 6.45 16.81
CA GLY A 118 -0.59 7.72 17.29
C GLY A 118 0.47 8.37 16.39
N LEU A 119 0.75 7.86 15.19
CA LEU A 119 1.56 8.51 14.17
C LEU A 119 0.69 9.26 13.15
N PRO A 120 1.22 10.30 12.48
CA PRO A 120 0.48 11.08 11.49
C PRO A 120 0.42 10.32 10.15
N VAL A 121 -0.61 9.50 9.95
CA VAL A 121 -0.78 8.64 8.77
C VAL A 121 -1.92 9.15 7.91
N LEU A 122 -1.64 9.44 6.64
CA LEU A 122 -2.62 9.64 5.59
C LEU A 122 -2.71 8.35 4.75
N PHE A 123 -3.88 7.72 4.73
CA PHE A 123 -4.13 6.51 3.95
C PHE A 123 -4.90 6.81 2.69
N VAL A 124 -4.27 6.61 1.53
CA VAL A 124 -4.78 7.00 0.22
C VAL A 124 -5.12 5.76 -0.60
N GLY A 125 -6.36 5.69 -1.07
CA GLY A 125 -6.83 4.68 -2.03
C GLY A 125 -6.50 5.12 -3.47
N ILE A 126 -5.69 4.33 -4.18
CA ILE A 126 -5.33 4.59 -5.57
C ILE A 126 -6.23 3.76 -6.47
N ARG A 127 -7.27 4.38 -6.99
CA ARG A 127 -8.23 3.76 -7.91
C ARG A 127 -7.68 3.75 -9.34
N CYS A 128 -7.98 2.68 -10.07
CA CYS A 128 -7.72 2.58 -11.50
C CYS A 128 -8.59 1.47 -12.06
N PRO A 129 -9.37 1.69 -13.12
CA PRO A 129 -10.18 0.66 -13.78
C PRO A 129 -9.32 -0.51 -14.27
N LEU A 130 -9.90 -1.72 -14.23
CA LEU A 130 -9.18 -2.95 -14.57
C LEU A 130 -8.67 -2.94 -16.02
N GLU A 131 -9.41 -2.35 -16.93
CA GLU A 131 -9.05 -2.21 -18.35
C GLU A 131 -7.76 -1.40 -18.51
N ILE A 132 -7.66 -0.27 -17.83
CA ILE A 132 -6.48 0.61 -17.84
C ILE A 132 -5.28 -0.10 -17.20
N ILE A 133 -5.49 -0.86 -16.12
CA ILE A 133 -4.43 -1.68 -15.51
C ILE A 133 -3.92 -2.73 -16.50
N MET A 134 -4.81 -3.37 -17.26
CA MET A 134 -4.42 -4.37 -18.26
C MET A 134 -3.66 -3.75 -19.42
N ASP A 135 -4.04 -2.56 -19.87
CA ASP A 135 -3.30 -1.84 -20.93
C ASP A 135 -1.90 -1.46 -20.45
N ARG A 136 -1.77 -0.92 -19.24
CA ARG A 136 -0.47 -0.62 -18.62
C ARG A 136 0.40 -1.87 -18.46
N ARG A 137 -0.19 -3.04 -18.17
CA ARG A 137 0.54 -4.32 -18.08
C ARG A 137 1.07 -4.78 -19.42
N ARG A 138 0.29 -4.63 -20.50
CA ARG A 138 0.72 -4.95 -21.86
C ARG A 138 1.87 -4.07 -22.30
N TYR A 139 1.74 -2.76 -22.08
CA TYR A 139 2.76 -1.78 -22.45
C TYR A 139 4.11 -2.02 -21.74
N THR A 140 4.08 -2.48 -20.49
CA THR A 140 5.31 -2.70 -19.69
C THR A 140 5.89 -4.11 -19.81
N GLY A 141 5.40 -4.94 -20.75
CA GLY A 141 5.92 -6.29 -21.01
C GLY A 141 5.63 -7.34 -19.92
N TRP A 142 4.78 -7.01 -18.94
CA TRP A 142 4.38 -7.95 -17.88
C TRP A 142 3.47 -9.08 -18.36
N VAL A 143 2.93 -8.96 -19.56
CA VAL A 143 2.12 -9.95 -20.27
C VAL A 143 2.69 -10.08 -21.67
N THR A 144 3.89 -10.66 -21.78
CA THR A 144 4.46 -11.03 -23.08
C THR A 144 3.80 -12.30 -23.60
N GLY A 145 3.36 -12.28 -24.85
CA GLY A 145 2.86 -13.46 -25.55
C GLY A 145 1.37 -13.79 -25.38
N SER A 146 0.60 -13.01 -24.62
CA SER A 146 -0.87 -13.20 -24.56
C SER A 146 -1.54 -12.46 -25.72
N PRO A 147 -2.51 -13.09 -26.40
CA PRO A 147 -3.32 -12.41 -27.42
C PRO A 147 -4.02 -11.17 -26.83
N PRO A 148 -4.33 -10.13 -27.64
CA PRO A 148 -5.02 -8.94 -27.20
C PRO A 148 -6.36 -9.21 -26.47
N TYR A 149 -6.98 -10.32 -26.76
CA TYR A 149 -8.28 -10.77 -26.21
C TYR A 149 -8.13 -11.90 -25.17
N ALA A 150 -6.93 -12.17 -24.66
CA ALA A 150 -6.75 -13.19 -23.62
C ALA A 150 -7.58 -12.84 -22.37
N PRO A 151 -8.21 -13.83 -21.72
CA PRO A 151 -8.94 -13.60 -20.47
C PRO A 151 -8.04 -12.97 -19.42
N ILE A 152 -8.58 -12.00 -18.68
CA ILE A 152 -7.83 -11.38 -17.58
C ILE A 152 -7.50 -12.46 -16.54
N PRO A 153 -6.22 -12.64 -16.15
CA PRO A 153 -5.83 -13.65 -15.18
C PRO A 153 -6.60 -13.53 -13.86
N ARG A 154 -7.03 -14.66 -13.31
CA ARG A 154 -7.80 -14.72 -12.06
C ARG A 154 -7.14 -13.94 -10.91
N PRO A 155 -5.82 -14.04 -10.65
CA PRO A 155 -5.20 -13.27 -9.58
C PRO A 155 -5.32 -11.76 -9.74
N VAL A 156 -5.32 -11.25 -10.98
CA VAL A 156 -5.46 -9.82 -11.27
C VAL A 156 -6.87 -9.34 -10.93
N ARG A 157 -7.89 -10.11 -11.34
CA ARG A 157 -9.30 -9.81 -11.01
C ARG A 157 -9.54 -9.87 -9.50
N LEU A 158 -8.99 -10.88 -8.83
CA LEU A 158 -9.09 -11.00 -7.37
C LEU A 158 -8.43 -9.81 -6.68
N TRP A 159 -7.22 -9.43 -7.10
CA TRP A 159 -6.53 -8.28 -6.48
C TRP A 159 -7.31 -7.00 -6.66
N GLN A 160 -7.84 -6.74 -7.86
CA GLN A 160 -8.67 -5.56 -8.13
C GLN A 160 -9.91 -5.49 -7.22
N ARG A 161 -10.52 -6.63 -6.90
CA ARG A 161 -11.68 -6.71 -6.02
C ARG A 161 -11.29 -6.52 -4.55
N GLU A 162 -10.20 -7.13 -4.12
CA GLU A 162 -9.86 -7.28 -2.71
C GLU A 162 -8.98 -6.14 -2.16
N VAL A 163 -8.18 -5.47 -3.02
CA VAL A 163 -7.20 -4.45 -2.58
C VAL A 163 -7.85 -3.27 -1.87
N HIS A 164 -9.11 -3.00 -2.15
CA HIS A 164 -9.85 -1.90 -1.56
C HIS A 164 -10.83 -2.33 -0.47
N VAL A 165 -10.74 -3.55 0.03
CA VAL A 165 -11.53 -4.00 1.19
C VAL A 165 -10.75 -3.68 2.47
N PRO A 166 -11.37 -3.03 3.47
CA PRO A 166 -12.79 -2.67 3.63
C PRO A 166 -13.22 -1.30 3.05
N GLY A 167 -12.41 -0.64 2.26
CA GLY A 167 -12.76 0.64 1.64
C GLY A 167 -12.68 1.86 2.59
N ILE A 168 -11.81 1.76 3.60
CA ILE A 168 -11.61 2.83 4.59
C ILE A 168 -10.35 3.61 4.21
N TYR A 169 -10.52 4.82 3.67
CA TYR A 169 -9.46 5.73 3.27
C TYR A 169 -9.72 7.13 3.84
N ASP A 170 -8.67 7.95 3.92
CA ASP A 170 -8.76 9.38 4.18
C ASP A 170 -8.95 10.16 2.88
N LEU A 171 -8.33 9.69 1.79
CA LEU A 171 -8.40 10.26 0.45
C LEU A 171 -8.46 9.13 -0.58
N GLU A 172 -9.19 9.33 -1.66
CA GLU A 172 -9.12 8.46 -2.84
C GLU A 172 -8.79 9.30 -4.09
N VAL A 173 -7.93 8.77 -4.95
CA VAL A 173 -7.60 9.38 -6.25
C VAL A 173 -7.71 8.32 -7.35
N ASP A 174 -8.15 8.74 -8.55
CA ASP A 174 -8.29 7.85 -9.71
C ASP A 174 -7.23 8.22 -10.76
N THR A 175 -6.29 7.32 -10.96
CA THR A 175 -5.18 7.48 -11.91
C THR A 175 -5.57 7.19 -13.36
N SER A 176 -6.80 6.87 -13.65
CA SER A 176 -7.32 6.81 -15.02
C SER A 176 -7.68 8.19 -15.57
N VAL A 177 -7.94 9.15 -14.67
CA VAL A 177 -8.31 10.54 -15.01
C VAL A 177 -7.28 11.58 -14.54
N LEU A 178 -6.53 11.27 -13.47
CA LEU A 178 -5.50 12.16 -12.92
C LEU A 178 -4.09 11.64 -13.24
N GLY A 179 -3.23 12.50 -13.72
CA GLY A 179 -1.80 12.23 -13.82
C GLY A 179 -1.13 12.18 -12.44
N PRO A 180 0.11 11.64 -12.34
CA PRO A 180 0.80 11.50 -11.06
C PRO A 180 0.99 12.83 -10.32
N GLU A 181 1.24 13.93 -11.04
CA GLU A 181 1.40 15.29 -10.48
C GLU A 181 0.09 15.79 -9.86
N ALA A 182 -1.05 15.56 -10.53
CA ALA A 182 -2.36 15.94 -10.02
C ALA A 182 -2.76 15.09 -8.79
N CYS A 183 -2.43 13.79 -8.79
CA CYS A 183 -2.61 12.93 -7.64
C CYS A 183 -1.76 13.40 -6.45
N ALA A 184 -0.49 13.71 -6.67
CA ALA A 184 0.40 14.23 -5.63
C ALA A 184 -0.07 15.58 -5.10
N ALA A 185 -0.55 16.48 -5.98
CA ALA A 185 -1.13 17.77 -5.57
C ALA A 185 -2.36 17.58 -4.66
N ALA A 186 -3.26 16.65 -4.98
CA ALA A 186 -4.42 16.32 -4.13
C ALA A 186 -3.98 15.78 -2.75
N ILE A 187 -2.94 14.94 -2.71
CA ILE A 187 -2.35 14.41 -1.47
C ILE A 187 -1.76 15.57 -0.65
N ARG A 188 -0.99 16.47 -1.25
CA ARG A 188 -0.43 17.65 -0.58
C ARG A 188 -1.54 18.54 -0.01
N GLN A 189 -2.54 18.86 -0.81
CA GLN A 189 -3.68 19.66 -0.37
C GLN A 189 -4.38 19.04 0.84
N HIS A 190 -4.50 17.70 0.88
CA HIS A 190 -5.09 17.00 2.02
C HIS A 190 -4.20 17.07 3.26
N LEU A 191 -2.88 16.93 3.11
CA LEU A 191 -1.93 17.07 4.22
C LEU A 191 -1.95 18.48 4.83
N ASP A 192 -2.06 19.52 3.99
CA ASP A 192 -1.97 20.92 4.40
C ASP A 192 -3.29 21.47 4.94
N HIS A 193 -4.42 21.08 4.35
CA HIS A 193 -5.73 21.72 4.56
C HIS A 193 -6.89 20.73 4.72
N GLY A 194 -6.64 19.43 4.60
CA GLY A 194 -7.68 18.42 4.71
C GLY A 194 -8.13 18.17 6.15
N PRO A 195 -9.17 17.35 6.33
CA PRO A 195 -9.57 16.89 7.64
C PRO A 195 -8.47 16.02 8.27
N THR A 196 -8.43 15.98 9.59
CA THR A 196 -7.48 15.12 10.31
C THR A 196 -7.65 13.65 9.86
N PRO A 197 -6.59 12.99 9.37
CA PRO A 197 -6.67 11.60 8.94
C PRO A 197 -7.14 10.68 10.06
N SER A 198 -8.06 9.77 9.75
CA SER A 198 -8.67 8.85 10.72
C SER A 198 -8.76 7.39 10.23
N ALA A 199 -8.47 7.15 8.95
CA ALA A 199 -8.63 5.83 8.35
C ALA A 199 -7.84 4.75 9.09
N PHE A 200 -6.60 5.02 9.47
CA PHE A 200 -5.77 4.06 10.22
C PHE A 200 -6.27 3.83 11.65
N GLN A 201 -6.86 4.82 12.31
CA GLN A 201 -7.49 4.64 13.63
C GLN A 201 -8.71 3.72 13.51
N ARG A 202 -9.55 3.92 12.48
CA ARG A 202 -10.73 3.09 12.20
C ARG A 202 -10.33 1.66 11.85
N LEU A 203 -9.30 1.47 11.04
CA LEU A 203 -8.76 0.15 10.69
C LEU A 203 -8.16 -0.56 11.92
N ALA A 204 -7.43 0.15 12.78
CA ALA A 204 -6.84 -0.40 14.00
C ALA A 204 -7.90 -0.91 14.98
N ALA A 205 -9.08 -0.26 15.02
CA ALA A 205 -10.21 -0.64 15.87
C ALA A 205 -10.97 -1.87 15.34
N MET A 206 -10.73 -2.32 14.11
CA MET A 206 -11.39 -3.51 13.58
C MET A 206 -10.94 -4.75 14.34
N VAL A 207 -11.91 -5.54 14.81
CA VAL A 207 -11.67 -6.82 15.47
C VAL A 207 -11.35 -7.86 14.40
N THR A 208 -10.16 -8.44 14.45
CA THR A 208 -9.80 -9.57 13.59
C THR A 208 -10.41 -10.87 14.16
N GLU A 209 -10.76 -11.84 13.30
CA GLU A 209 -11.30 -13.13 13.76
C GLU A 209 -10.35 -13.87 14.73
N GLU A 210 -9.05 -13.64 14.60
CA GLU A 210 -8.02 -14.20 15.47
C GLU A 210 -8.13 -13.64 16.91
N SER A 211 -8.54 -12.35 17.06
CA SER A 211 -8.75 -11.72 18.38
C SER A 211 -10.03 -12.19 19.09
N ARG A 212 -10.91 -12.91 18.39
CA ARG A 212 -12.13 -13.49 18.98
C ARG A 212 -11.91 -14.91 19.54
N ARG A 213 -10.75 -15.53 19.28
CA ARG A 213 -10.41 -16.91 19.69
C ARG A 213 -9.50 -16.97 20.91
N HIS A 214 -9.14 -15.83 21.47
CA HIS A 214 -8.41 -15.65 22.73
C HIS A 214 -9.25 -14.80 23.69
#